data_adf839e0558f81f5175d70b93b357038
#
_entry.id   adf839e0558f81f5175d70b93b357038
#
_cell.length_a   1.000
_cell.length_b   1.000
_cell.length_c   1.000
_cell.angle_alpha   90.00
_cell.angle_beta   90.00
_cell.angle_gamma   90.00
#
_symmetry.space_group_name_H-M   'P 1'
#
loop_
_entity.id
_entity.type
_entity.pdbx_description
1 polymer ?
#
loop_
_entity_poly.entity_id
_entity_poly.type
_entity_poly.pdbx_seq_one_letter_code
_entity_poly.pdbx_strand_id
1 'polypeptide(L)'
;DRGLAGHLVEESLSFLRRRAADFLGISETQNLLDQLEQVWPATVRQVVPKPVTVILLADVLRRLVEEGVSIRDLRGVLESLAQVAHAEKDPLNLAELVRANMRRALTHQLTEGGVDLEVVLLDPMIEDTIRGAISRTAAGSYLTLAPAAARDIVRSVQRAHESASAPSNVVLTQPDVRRFVRK
;
A
#
# COMPACT_ATOMS: atom_id res chain seq x y z
N ASP A 1 19.13 24.66 10.35
CA ASP A 1 19.89 23.49 9.85
C ASP A 1 19.24 22.13 10.12
N ARG A 2 18.25 22.02 11.05
CA ARG A 2 17.50 20.76 11.24
C ARG A 2 16.55 20.43 10.08
N GLY A 3 16.08 21.43 9.34
CA GLY A 3 15.15 21.23 8.21
C GLY A 3 15.79 20.55 6.99
N LEU A 4 17.01 20.95 6.61
CA LEU A 4 17.70 20.41 5.43
C LEU A 4 18.19 18.97 5.68
N ALA A 5 18.72 18.68 6.85
CA ALA A 5 19.14 17.34 7.25
C ALA A 5 17.93 16.38 7.34
N GLY A 6 16.80 16.84 7.91
CA GLY A 6 15.56 16.06 7.96
C GLY A 6 15.04 15.74 6.58
N HIS A 7 15.00 16.70 5.67
CA HIS A 7 14.55 16.52 4.30
C HIS A 7 15.44 15.54 3.51
N LEU A 8 16.76 15.63 3.65
CA LEU A 8 17.71 14.70 3.03
C LEU A 8 17.55 13.27 3.56
N VAL A 9 17.28 13.11 4.85
CA VAL A 9 17.05 11.80 5.47
C VAL A 9 15.73 11.20 4.94
N GLU A 10 14.65 11.97 4.87
CA GLU A 10 13.37 11.50 4.32
C GLU A 10 13.46 11.14 2.84
N GLU A 11 14.13 11.94 2.03
CA GLU A 11 14.37 11.61 0.62
C GLU A 11 15.22 10.35 0.46
N SER A 12 16.28 10.22 1.27
CA SER A 12 17.14 9.03 1.25
C SER A 12 16.36 7.78 1.68
N LEU A 13 15.52 7.87 2.72
CA LEU A 13 14.68 6.76 3.16
C LEU A 13 13.62 6.39 2.11
N SER A 14 13.01 7.38 1.46
CA SER A 14 12.04 7.14 0.40
C SER A 14 12.69 6.51 -0.83
N PHE A 15 13.92 6.91 -1.16
CA PHE A 15 14.73 6.31 -2.21
C PHE A 15 15.09 4.86 -1.90
N LEU A 16 15.55 4.59 -0.65
CA LEU A 16 15.87 3.24 -0.19
C LEU A 16 14.64 2.33 -0.15
N ARG A 17 13.48 2.84 0.27
CA ARG A 17 12.22 2.08 0.26
C ARG A 17 11.79 1.70 -1.17
N ARG A 18 11.88 2.62 -2.12
CA ARG A 18 11.61 2.32 -3.54
C ARG A 18 12.58 1.30 -4.10
N ARG A 19 13.87 1.39 -3.74
CA ARG A 19 14.89 0.43 -4.15
C ARG A 19 14.76 -0.91 -3.45
N ALA A 20 14.24 -0.95 -2.22
CA ALA A 20 14.00 -2.21 -1.51
C ALA A 20 12.99 -3.10 -2.25
N ALA A 21 12.01 -2.51 -2.90
CA ALA A 21 11.06 -3.24 -3.74
C ALA A 21 11.74 -3.89 -4.96
N ASP A 22 12.73 -3.23 -5.56
CA ASP A 22 13.48 -3.77 -6.70
C ASP A 22 14.28 -5.03 -6.34
N PHE A 23 14.66 -5.18 -5.06
CA PHE A 23 15.37 -6.36 -4.55
C PHE A 23 14.45 -7.54 -4.22
N LEU A 24 13.11 -7.36 -4.25
CA LEU A 24 12.15 -8.43 -4.03
C LEU A 24 11.83 -9.15 -5.34
N GLY A 25 12.79 -9.95 -5.81
CA GLY A 25 12.59 -10.86 -6.94
C GLY A 25 11.96 -12.19 -6.53
N ILE A 26 11.87 -13.09 -7.49
CA ILE A 26 11.34 -14.45 -7.30
C ILE A 26 12.22 -15.24 -6.33
N SER A 27 13.55 -15.14 -6.47
CA SER A 27 14.52 -15.85 -5.65
C SER A 27 14.48 -15.41 -4.19
N GLU A 28 14.39 -14.09 -3.95
CA GLU A 28 14.29 -13.52 -2.61
C GLU A 28 12.97 -13.91 -1.95
N THR A 29 11.88 -13.88 -2.73
CA THR A 29 10.55 -14.33 -2.26
C THR A 29 10.57 -15.82 -1.90
N GLN A 30 11.22 -16.66 -2.71
CA GLN A 30 11.37 -18.08 -2.42
C GLN A 30 12.18 -18.30 -1.13
N ASN A 31 13.30 -17.60 -0.96
CA ASN A 31 14.11 -17.67 0.26
C ASN A 31 13.29 -17.27 1.53
N LEU A 32 12.45 -16.25 1.42
CA LEU A 32 11.55 -15.85 2.52
C LEU A 32 10.53 -16.94 2.83
N LEU A 33 9.96 -17.58 1.81
CA LEU A 33 9.04 -18.71 1.97
C LEU A 33 9.72 -19.92 2.61
N ASP A 34 10.92 -20.28 2.18
CA ASP A 34 11.69 -21.41 2.70
C ASP A 34 12.00 -21.23 4.20
N GLN A 35 12.37 -20.01 4.59
CA GLN A 35 12.55 -19.67 6.01
C GLN A 35 11.25 -19.75 6.80
N LEU A 36 10.14 -19.24 6.25
CA LEU A 36 8.85 -19.29 6.91
C LEU A 36 8.31 -20.74 7.02
N GLU A 37 8.55 -21.58 6.01
CA GLU A 37 8.11 -22.97 5.98
C GLU A 37 8.74 -23.81 7.10
N GLN A 38 9.97 -23.48 7.52
CA GLN A 38 10.61 -24.15 8.66
C GLN A 38 9.83 -23.99 9.95
N VAL A 39 9.15 -22.85 10.14
CA VAL A 39 8.42 -22.53 11.36
C VAL A 39 6.91 -22.73 11.19
N TRP A 40 6.37 -22.39 10.01
CA TRP A 40 4.95 -22.38 9.69
C TRP A 40 4.61 -23.13 8.39
N PRO A 41 4.93 -24.43 8.29
CA PRO A 41 4.77 -25.20 7.05
C PRO A 41 3.32 -25.26 6.56
N ALA A 42 2.34 -25.33 7.46
CA ALA A 42 0.94 -25.39 7.10
C ALA A 42 0.46 -24.11 6.42
N THR A 43 0.87 -22.94 6.92
CA THR A 43 0.50 -21.65 6.36
C THR A 43 1.07 -21.48 4.94
N VAL A 44 2.34 -21.84 4.75
CA VAL A 44 2.98 -21.75 3.43
C VAL A 44 2.28 -22.66 2.42
N ARG A 45 2.08 -23.94 2.75
CA ARG A 45 1.47 -24.93 1.86
C ARG A 45 0.01 -24.66 1.54
N GLN A 46 -0.70 -23.95 2.40
CA GLN A 46 -2.08 -23.55 2.17
C GLN A 46 -2.20 -22.48 1.08
N VAL A 47 -1.16 -21.70 0.85
CA VAL A 47 -1.18 -20.53 -0.04
C VAL A 47 -0.35 -20.75 -1.30
N VAL A 48 0.84 -21.31 -1.15
CA VAL A 48 1.81 -21.49 -2.24
C VAL A 48 2.02 -23.00 -2.50
N PRO A 49 1.99 -23.45 -3.74
CA PRO A 49 1.88 -22.71 -5.00
C PRO A 49 0.44 -22.36 -5.42
N LYS A 50 -0.56 -22.78 -4.68
CA LYS A 50 -1.98 -22.51 -4.96
C LYS A 50 -2.71 -22.11 -3.68
N PRO A 51 -3.53 -21.04 -3.69
CA PRO A 51 -4.00 -20.27 -4.85
C PRO A 51 -3.03 -19.19 -5.37
N VAL A 52 -1.86 -19.00 -4.76
CA VAL A 52 -0.87 -17.94 -5.06
C VAL A 52 0.43 -18.58 -5.56
N THR A 53 0.88 -18.20 -6.75
CA THR A 53 2.21 -18.57 -7.23
C THR A 53 3.29 -17.70 -6.58
N VAL A 54 4.55 -18.17 -6.56
CA VAL A 54 5.68 -17.37 -6.05
C VAL A 54 5.82 -16.05 -6.82
N ILE A 55 5.56 -16.06 -8.13
CA ILE A 55 5.59 -14.86 -8.99
C ILE A 55 4.53 -13.85 -8.52
N LEU A 56 3.29 -14.32 -8.31
CA LEU A 56 2.21 -13.46 -7.84
C LEU A 56 2.49 -12.92 -6.43
N LEU A 57 3.04 -13.76 -5.54
CA LEU A 57 3.45 -13.34 -4.21
C LEU A 57 4.53 -12.26 -4.28
N ALA A 58 5.57 -12.45 -5.10
CA ALA A 58 6.63 -11.46 -5.29
C ALA A 58 6.07 -10.11 -5.75
N ASP A 59 5.11 -10.12 -6.68
CA ASP A 59 4.42 -8.91 -7.13
C ASP A 59 3.65 -8.21 -6.01
N VAL A 60 2.89 -8.96 -5.22
CA VAL A 60 2.15 -8.41 -4.07
C VAL A 60 3.10 -7.83 -3.03
N LEU A 61 4.16 -8.57 -2.66
CA LEU A 61 5.15 -8.12 -1.67
C LEU A 61 5.86 -6.85 -2.13
N ARG A 62 6.26 -6.78 -3.41
CA ARG A 62 6.90 -5.59 -3.98
C ARG A 62 6.01 -4.36 -3.85
N ARG A 63 4.72 -4.48 -4.18
CA ARG A 63 3.74 -3.39 -4.05
C ARG A 63 3.55 -2.94 -2.60
N LEU A 64 3.48 -3.89 -1.66
CA LEU A 64 3.41 -3.56 -0.24
C LEU A 64 4.64 -2.75 0.22
N VAL A 65 5.83 -3.19 -0.17
CA VAL A 65 7.09 -2.49 0.17
C VAL A 65 7.20 -1.12 -0.50
N GLU A 66 6.81 -0.98 -1.77
CA GLU A 66 6.71 0.32 -2.47
C GLU A 66 5.80 1.29 -1.73
N GLU A 67 4.79 0.76 -1.03
CA GLU A 67 3.87 1.54 -0.20
C GLU A 67 4.36 1.78 1.24
N GLY A 68 5.55 1.32 1.58
CA GLY A 68 6.09 1.43 2.93
C GLY A 68 5.41 0.50 3.93
N VAL A 69 4.64 -0.49 3.45
CA VAL A 69 4.05 -1.52 4.29
C VAL A 69 5.11 -2.54 4.65
N SER A 70 5.30 -2.79 5.95
CA SER A 70 6.26 -3.78 6.42
C SER A 70 5.80 -5.20 6.06
N ILE A 71 6.66 -5.96 5.41
CA ILE A 71 6.43 -7.38 5.10
C ILE A 71 7.08 -8.33 6.13
N ARG A 72 7.52 -7.80 7.28
CA ARG A 72 8.13 -8.62 8.36
C ARG A 72 7.17 -9.69 8.87
N ASP A 73 5.88 -9.38 8.93
CA ASP A 73 4.83 -10.35 9.20
C ASP A 73 4.38 -11.04 7.90
N LEU A 74 5.29 -11.77 7.27
CA LEU A 74 5.00 -12.55 6.06
C LEU A 74 3.91 -13.60 6.31
N ARG A 75 3.82 -14.14 7.53
CA ARG A 75 2.75 -15.05 7.93
C ARG A 75 1.38 -14.36 7.79
N GLY A 76 1.20 -13.19 8.37
CA GLY A 76 -0.04 -12.42 8.26
C GLY A 76 -0.39 -12.05 6.81
N VAL A 77 0.62 -11.76 5.97
CA VAL A 77 0.42 -11.56 4.53
C VAL A 77 -0.12 -12.83 3.87
N LEU A 78 0.47 -14.00 4.13
CA LEU A 78 0.00 -15.27 3.57
C LEU A 78 -1.40 -15.65 4.08
N GLU A 79 -1.68 -15.47 5.37
CA GLU A 79 -3.01 -15.70 5.95
C GLU A 79 -4.07 -14.80 5.30
N SER A 80 -3.74 -13.54 5.01
CA SER A 80 -4.61 -12.64 4.24
C SER A 80 -4.83 -13.13 2.82
N LEU A 81 -3.77 -13.54 2.14
CA LEU A 81 -3.86 -14.07 0.77
C LEU A 81 -4.67 -15.36 0.70
N ALA A 82 -4.58 -16.23 1.72
CA ALA A 82 -5.39 -17.45 1.80
C ALA A 82 -6.90 -17.15 1.72
N GLN A 83 -7.32 -16.03 2.31
CA GLN A 83 -8.74 -15.64 2.34
C GLN A 83 -9.23 -15.06 1.01
N VAL A 84 -8.39 -14.30 0.30
CA VAL A 84 -8.84 -13.48 -0.83
C VAL A 84 -8.39 -14.01 -2.20
N ALA A 85 -7.29 -14.76 -2.26
CA ALA A 85 -6.67 -15.15 -3.53
C ALA A 85 -7.44 -16.24 -4.30
N HIS A 86 -8.51 -16.80 -3.75
CA HIS A 86 -9.42 -17.68 -4.49
C HIS A 86 -10.33 -16.91 -5.45
N ALA A 87 -10.76 -15.71 -5.05
CA ALA A 87 -11.67 -14.86 -5.79
C ALA A 87 -10.97 -13.78 -6.61
N GLU A 88 -9.78 -13.34 -6.18
CA GLU A 88 -9.01 -12.27 -6.81
C GLU A 88 -7.67 -12.79 -7.33
N LYS A 89 -7.24 -12.34 -8.51
CA LYS A 89 -5.97 -12.73 -9.14
C LYS A 89 -5.12 -11.54 -9.59
N ASP A 90 -5.70 -10.34 -9.62
CA ASP A 90 -4.96 -9.12 -9.94
C ASP A 90 -4.04 -8.76 -8.75
N PRO A 91 -2.71 -8.69 -8.94
CA PRO A 91 -1.76 -8.37 -7.87
C PRO A 91 -2.01 -6.99 -7.25
N LEU A 92 -2.54 -6.03 -8.00
CA LEU A 92 -2.92 -4.71 -7.49
C LEU A 92 -4.05 -4.82 -6.46
N ASN A 93 -5.11 -5.54 -6.82
CA ASN A 93 -6.25 -5.73 -5.93
C ASN A 93 -5.87 -6.60 -4.73
N LEU A 94 -5.06 -7.64 -4.93
CA LEU A 94 -4.56 -8.47 -3.83
C LEU A 94 -3.74 -7.65 -2.83
N ALA A 95 -2.85 -6.78 -3.29
CA ALA A 95 -2.08 -5.90 -2.41
C ALA A 95 -2.99 -4.97 -1.58
N GLU A 96 -4.05 -4.40 -2.18
CA GLU A 96 -5.04 -3.59 -1.46
C GLU A 96 -5.80 -4.40 -0.41
N LEU A 97 -6.23 -5.63 -0.74
CA LEU A 97 -6.94 -6.50 0.20
C LEU A 97 -6.05 -6.94 1.36
N VAL A 98 -4.80 -7.34 1.08
CA VAL A 98 -3.81 -7.66 2.12
C VAL A 98 -3.58 -6.46 3.02
N ARG A 99 -3.36 -5.27 2.44
CA ARG A 99 -3.17 -4.03 3.17
C ARG A 99 -4.37 -3.74 4.09
N ALA A 100 -5.60 -3.91 3.60
CA ALA A 100 -6.81 -3.72 4.40
C ALA A 100 -6.88 -4.68 5.60
N ASN A 101 -6.45 -5.94 5.42
CA ASN A 101 -6.37 -6.91 6.49
C ASN A 101 -5.27 -6.58 7.52
N MET A 102 -4.20 -5.93 7.10
CA MET A 102 -3.10 -5.48 7.95
C MET A 102 -3.35 -4.13 8.64
N ARG A 103 -4.57 -3.60 8.61
CA ARG A 103 -4.92 -2.26 9.11
C ARG A 103 -4.41 -1.97 10.53
N ARG A 104 -4.46 -2.95 11.45
CA ARG A 104 -3.98 -2.78 12.84
C ARG A 104 -2.48 -2.52 12.89
N ALA A 105 -1.70 -3.32 12.16
CA ALA A 105 -0.26 -3.15 12.07
C ALA A 105 0.11 -1.82 11.42
N LEU A 106 -0.62 -1.43 10.38
CA LEU A 106 -0.43 -0.15 9.69
C LEU A 106 -0.76 1.03 10.60
N THR A 107 -1.88 1.00 11.31
CA THR A 107 -2.22 2.05 12.28
C THR A 107 -1.15 2.17 13.34
N HIS A 108 -0.71 1.06 13.93
CA HIS A 108 0.37 1.07 14.92
C HIS A 108 1.68 1.65 14.38
N GLN A 109 2.02 1.33 13.14
CA GLN A 109 3.21 1.88 12.46
C GLN A 109 3.08 3.40 12.25
N LEU A 110 1.90 3.88 11.85
CA LEU A 110 1.65 5.29 11.57
C LEU A 110 1.53 6.14 12.85
N THR A 111 1.04 5.56 13.94
CA THR A 111 0.95 6.24 15.24
C THR A 111 2.26 6.21 16.02
N GLU A 112 3.29 5.52 15.52
CA GLU A 112 4.56 5.29 16.24
C GLU A 112 4.34 4.74 17.67
N GLY A 113 3.27 3.95 17.85
CA GLY A 113 2.85 3.41 19.13
C GLY A 113 1.97 4.35 19.97
N GLY A 114 1.61 5.51 19.44
CA GLY A 114 0.65 6.42 20.06
C GLY A 114 -0.80 5.92 19.96
N VAL A 115 -1.72 6.63 20.63
CA VAL A 115 -3.14 6.27 20.69
C VAL A 115 -3.92 6.93 19.56
N ASP A 116 -3.53 8.14 19.17
CA ASP A 116 -4.26 8.96 18.19
C ASP A 116 -3.48 9.09 16.89
N LEU A 117 -4.20 9.06 15.77
CA LEU A 117 -3.69 9.32 14.44
C LEU A 117 -4.46 10.50 13.84
N GLU A 118 -3.78 11.61 13.66
CA GLU A 118 -4.35 12.72 12.89
C GLU A 118 -4.33 12.38 11.40
N VAL A 119 -5.44 12.64 10.72
CA VAL A 119 -5.60 12.33 9.30
C VAL A 119 -6.31 13.47 8.57
N VAL A 120 -5.96 13.68 7.32
CA VAL A 120 -6.75 14.51 6.40
C VAL A 120 -7.78 13.62 5.73
N LEU A 121 -9.06 13.89 5.97
CA LEU A 121 -10.16 13.20 5.29
C LEU A 121 -10.33 13.75 3.87
N LEU A 122 -10.36 12.86 2.90
CA LEU A 122 -10.73 13.26 1.55
C LEU A 122 -12.24 13.50 1.47
N ASP A 123 -12.63 14.64 0.90
CA ASP A 123 -14.04 15.00 0.74
C ASP A 123 -14.76 13.96 -0.14
N PRO A 124 -15.96 13.48 0.25
CA PRO A 124 -16.75 12.53 -0.53
C PRO A 124 -17.00 12.96 -1.98
N MET A 125 -17.16 14.26 -2.25
CA MET A 125 -17.34 14.77 -3.62
C MET A 125 -16.05 14.60 -4.46
N ILE A 126 -14.89 14.72 -3.84
CA ILE A 126 -13.60 14.46 -4.48
C ILE A 126 -13.47 12.97 -4.76
N GLU A 127 -13.82 12.11 -3.79
CA GLU A 127 -13.82 10.66 -3.98
C GLU A 127 -14.75 10.23 -5.13
N ASP A 128 -15.96 10.80 -5.22
CA ASP A 128 -16.92 10.52 -6.30
C ASP A 128 -16.39 11.00 -7.66
N THR A 129 -15.72 12.15 -7.69
CA THR A 129 -15.07 12.66 -8.91
C THR A 129 -13.98 11.69 -9.39
N ILE A 130 -13.14 11.21 -8.48
CA ILE A 130 -12.09 10.23 -8.79
C ILE A 130 -12.73 8.91 -9.24
N ARG A 131 -13.73 8.42 -8.52
CA ARG A 131 -14.45 7.17 -8.82
C ARG A 131 -15.09 7.22 -10.21
N GLY A 132 -15.72 8.33 -10.56
CA GLY A 132 -16.30 8.56 -11.88
C GLY A 132 -15.27 8.63 -13.01
N ALA A 133 -14.03 8.97 -12.70
CA ALA A 133 -12.93 9.04 -13.67
C ALA A 133 -12.13 7.71 -13.78
N ILE A 134 -12.50 6.66 -13.04
CA ILE A 134 -11.87 5.34 -13.16
C ILE A 134 -12.41 4.63 -14.42
N SER A 135 -11.52 4.46 -15.39
CA SER A 135 -11.80 3.64 -16.59
C SER A 135 -11.33 2.20 -16.34
N ARG A 136 -12.21 1.25 -16.57
CA ARG A 136 -11.94 -0.19 -16.46
C ARG A 136 -11.83 -0.80 -17.84
N THR A 137 -10.71 -1.46 -18.12
CA THR A 137 -10.44 -2.16 -19.37
C THR A 137 -10.00 -3.59 -19.09
N ALA A 138 -9.90 -4.41 -20.13
CA ALA A 138 -9.36 -5.76 -20.02
C ALA A 138 -7.88 -5.77 -19.53
N ALA A 139 -7.15 -4.67 -19.74
CA ALA A 139 -5.75 -4.51 -19.31
C ALA A 139 -5.62 -3.93 -17.88
N GLY A 140 -6.74 -3.60 -17.21
CA GLY A 140 -6.75 -3.06 -15.86
C GLY A 140 -7.60 -1.80 -15.70
N SER A 141 -7.47 -1.18 -14.54
CA SER A 141 -8.19 0.06 -14.21
C SER A 141 -7.24 1.24 -14.18
N TYR A 142 -7.61 2.33 -14.84
CA TYR A 142 -6.81 3.54 -15.00
C TYR A 142 -7.60 4.77 -14.59
N LEU A 143 -6.91 5.78 -14.08
CA LEU A 143 -7.52 7.07 -13.77
C LEU A 143 -7.45 7.96 -15.02
N THR A 144 -8.63 8.40 -15.50
CA THR A 144 -8.78 9.30 -16.66
C THR A 144 -9.26 10.68 -16.22
N LEU A 145 -8.66 11.22 -15.17
CA LEU A 145 -9.01 12.52 -14.61
C LEU A 145 -8.41 13.64 -15.47
N ALA A 146 -9.21 14.69 -15.73
CA ALA A 146 -8.70 15.86 -16.44
C ALA A 146 -7.57 16.53 -15.64
N PRO A 147 -6.47 16.99 -16.29
CA PRO A 147 -5.32 17.56 -15.59
C PRO A 147 -5.65 18.77 -14.72
N ALA A 148 -6.68 19.54 -15.05
CA ALA A 148 -7.16 20.66 -14.24
C ALA A 148 -7.77 20.14 -12.93
N ALA A 149 -8.68 19.16 -12.99
CA ALA A 149 -9.31 18.57 -11.84
C ALA A 149 -8.28 17.89 -10.91
N ALA A 150 -7.30 17.19 -11.48
CA ALA A 150 -6.21 16.59 -10.70
C ALA A 150 -5.43 17.66 -9.91
N ARG A 151 -5.07 18.79 -10.56
CA ARG A 151 -4.39 19.91 -9.88
C ARG A 151 -5.23 20.54 -8.77
N ASP A 152 -6.53 20.67 -9.00
CA ASP A 152 -7.43 21.27 -8.00
C ASP A 152 -7.59 20.37 -6.78
N ILE A 153 -7.67 19.04 -6.97
CA ILE A 153 -7.69 18.05 -5.88
C ILE A 153 -6.39 18.14 -5.08
N VAL A 154 -5.23 18.10 -5.74
CA VAL A 154 -3.92 18.20 -5.05
C VAL A 154 -3.82 19.49 -4.24
N ARG A 155 -4.22 20.64 -4.81
CA ARG A 155 -4.23 21.92 -4.08
C ARG A 155 -5.16 21.89 -2.87
N SER A 156 -6.32 21.24 -2.98
CA SER A 156 -7.27 21.14 -1.86
C SER A 156 -6.68 20.32 -0.71
N VAL A 157 -6.05 19.21 -1.01
CA VAL A 157 -5.35 18.38 -0.01
C VAL A 157 -4.18 19.13 0.62
N GLN A 158 -3.37 19.83 -0.18
CA GLN A 158 -2.27 20.65 0.34
C GLN A 158 -2.75 21.75 1.28
N ARG A 159 -3.81 22.49 0.93
CA ARG A 159 -4.40 23.51 1.81
C ARG A 159 -4.94 22.91 3.12
N ALA A 160 -5.59 21.76 3.04
CA ALA A 160 -6.07 21.07 4.24
C ALA A 160 -4.92 20.67 5.17
N HIS A 161 -3.82 20.18 4.57
CA HIS A 161 -2.59 19.84 5.32
C HIS A 161 -1.95 21.08 5.97
N GLU A 162 -1.83 22.19 5.24
CA GLU A 162 -1.25 23.45 5.75
C GLU A 162 -2.10 24.10 6.84
N SER A 163 -3.44 23.90 6.80
CA SER A 163 -4.38 24.46 7.79
C SER A 163 -4.63 23.57 8.99
N ALA A 164 -4.11 22.35 8.99
CA ALA A 164 -4.24 21.44 10.13
C ALA A 164 -3.42 21.94 11.32
N SER A 165 -3.97 21.78 12.53
CA SER A 165 -3.32 22.18 13.80
C SER A 165 -2.05 21.39 14.08
N ALA A 166 -1.97 20.16 13.57
CA ALA A 166 -0.75 19.36 13.50
C ALA A 166 -0.62 18.81 12.07
N PRO A 167 0.58 18.88 11.47
CA PRO A 167 0.79 18.40 10.10
C PRO A 167 0.67 16.87 10.07
N SER A 168 -0.43 16.37 9.51
CA SER A 168 -0.62 14.95 9.27
C SER A 168 -0.23 14.59 7.84
N ASN A 169 0.70 13.68 7.68
CA ASN A 169 1.11 13.15 6.37
C ASN A 169 0.19 11.99 5.90
N VAL A 170 -0.94 11.76 6.60
CA VAL A 170 -1.86 10.67 6.31
C VAL A 170 -3.16 11.20 5.75
N VAL A 171 -3.46 10.83 4.51
CA VAL A 171 -4.76 11.08 3.87
C VAL A 171 -5.61 9.82 3.97
N LEU A 172 -6.81 9.96 4.54
CA LEU A 172 -7.78 8.89 4.64
C LEU A 172 -8.81 9.02 3.53
N THR A 173 -9.03 7.93 2.80
CA THR A 173 -9.96 7.83 1.68
C THR A 173 -10.59 6.44 1.62
N GLN A 174 -11.66 6.30 0.86
CA GLN A 174 -12.32 5.01 0.64
C GLN A 174 -11.40 4.02 -0.08
N PRO A 175 -11.48 2.71 0.25
CA PRO A 175 -10.58 1.69 -0.30
C PRO A 175 -10.61 1.58 -1.83
N ASP A 176 -11.77 1.81 -2.44
CA ASP A 176 -11.99 1.67 -3.89
C ASP A 176 -11.29 2.75 -4.73
N VAL A 177 -11.06 3.94 -4.15
CA VAL A 177 -10.38 5.05 -4.82
C VAL A 177 -8.93 5.26 -4.35
N ARG A 178 -8.57 4.65 -3.20
CA ARG A 178 -7.29 4.88 -2.54
C ARG A 178 -6.07 4.77 -3.46
N ARG A 179 -5.99 3.69 -4.25
CA ARG A 179 -4.85 3.46 -5.16
C ARG A 179 -4.69 4.53 -6.24
N PHE A 180 -5.78 5.22 -6.58
CA PHE A 180 -5.79 6.29 -7.58
C PHE A 180 -5.46 7.65 -6.96
N VAL A 181 -5.78 7.86 -5.69
CA VAL A 181 -5.42 9.06 -4.92
C VAL A 181 -3.91 9.12 -4.69
N ARG A 182 -3.27 7.96 -4.48
CA ARG A 182 -1.85 7.88 -4.19
C ARG A 182 -0.93 8.20 -5.39
N LYS A 183 -1.38 8.02 -6.62
CA LYS A 183 -0.58 8.27 -7.83
C LYS A 183 -0.41 9.74 -8.12
#